data_d037e7a356e6adcac77480592ebfcf7b
#
_entry.id   d037e7a356e6adcac77480592ebfcf7b
#
_cell.length_a   1.000
_cell.length_b   1.000
_cell.length_c   1.000
_cell.angle_alpha   90.00
_cell.angle_beta   90.00
_cell.angle_gamma   90.00
#
_symmetry.space_group_name_H-M   'P 1'
#
loop_
_entity.id
_entity.type
_entity.pdbx_description
1 polymer ?
#
loop_
_entity_poly.entity_id
_entity_poly.type
_entity_poly.pdbx_seq_one_letter_code
_entity_poly.pdbx_strand_id
1 'polypeptide(L)'
;VEEMPHFPGGPAALQAFLSSNTKYPVVAQENGVQGRVIVSFVVERDGSITDVRVVRSVDPSLDREASRVVRSMPRWSPGKQNGSTVRVKYTVPVVFRLQ
;
A
#
# COMPACT_ATOMS: atom_id res chain seq x y z
N VAL A 1 -15.57 -10.71 5.95
CA VAL A 1 -16.27 -9.41 5.96
C VAL A 1 -17.23 -9.32 4.79
N GLU A 2 -18.37 -8.69 5.01
CA GLU A 2 -19.40 -8.57 3.97
C GLU A 2 -19.00 -7.58 2.89
N GLU A 3 -18.38 -6.46 3.28
CA GLU A 3 -17.82 -5.51 2.34
C GLU A 3 -16.36 -5.30 2.65
N MET A 4 -15.50 -5.53 1.66
CA MET A 4 -14.07 -5.26 1.81
C MET A 4 -13.81 -3.76 1.74
N PRO A 5 -12.78 -3.27 2.43
CA PRO A 5 -12.40 -1.88 2.27
C PRO A 5 -11.91 -1.62 0.85
N HIS A 6 -12.05 -0.37 0.40
CA HIS A 6 -11.55 0.01 -0.92
C HIS A 6 -11.00 1.43 -0.94
N PHE A 7 -10.01 1.62 -1.79
CA PHE A 7 -9.38 2.91 -2.03
C PHE A 7 -10.37 3.85 -2.71
N PRO A 8 -10.35 5.15 -2.40
CA PRO A 8 -11.23 6.11 -3.08
C PRO A 8 -11.06 6.05 -4.60
N GLY A 9 -12.14 5.76 -5.31
CA GLY A 9 -12.12 5.59 -6.76
C GLY A 9 -11.85 4.17 -7.23
N GLY A 10 -11.58 3.23 -6.33
CA GLY A 10 -11.44 1.81 -6.64
C GLY A 10 -10.04 1.36 -7.02
N PRO A 11 -9.91 0.11 -7.52
CA PRO A 11 -8.60 -0.48 -7.78
C PRO A 11 -7.74 0.27 -8.78
N ALA A 12 -8.34 0.83 -9.82
CA ALA A 12 -7.57 1.60 -10.81
C ALA A 12 -6.99 2.87 -10.19
N ALA A 13 -7.77 3.53 -9.31
CA ALA A 13 -7.30 4.71 -8.61
C ALA A 13 -6.16 4.38 -7.64
N LEU A 14 -6.22 3.22 -6.98
CA LEU A 14 -5.15 2.75 -6.12
C LEU A 14 -3.85 2.56 -6.92
N GLN A 15 -3.95 1.90 -8.07
CA GLN A 15 -2.77 1.70 -8.91
C GLN A 15 -2.19 3.02 -9.40
N ALA A 16 -3.06 3.96 -9.79
CA ALA A 16 -2.62 5.29 -10.22
C ALA A 16 -1.94 6.04 -9.08
N PHE A 17 -2.46 5.95 -7.86
CA PHE A 17 -1.87 6.58 -6.70
C PHE A 17 -0.46 6.02 -6.44
N LEU A 18 -0.32 4.70 -6.43
CA LEU A 18 0.97 4.07 -6.19
C LEU A 18 1.98 4.43 -7.28
N SER A 19 1.57 4.39 -8.55
CA SER A 19 2.44 4.76 -9.67
C SER A 19 2.91 6.21 -9.59
N SER A 20 2.01 7.13 -9.20
CA SER A 20 2.30 8.55 -9.18
C SER A 20 3.12 8.98 -7.97
N ASN A 21 3.00 8.28 -6.85
CA ASN A 21 3.57 8.71 -5.58
C ASN A 21 4.79 7.90 -5.14
N THR A 22 5.03 6.74 -5.72
CA THR A 22 6.19 5.93 -5.39
C THR A 22 7.41 6.51 -6.09
N LYS A 23 8.46 6.80 -5.30
CA LYS A 23 9.71 7.35 -5.82
C LYS A 23 10.77 6.26 -5.81
N TYR A 24 11.41 6.06 -6.93
CA TYR A 24 12.46 5.05 -7.03
C TYR A 24 13.69 5.57 -6.28
N PRO A 25 14.14 4.88 -5.20
CA PRO A 25 15.35 5.32 -4.49
C PRO A 25 16.56 5.33 -5.41
N VAL A 26 17.34 6.41 -5.35
CA VAL A 26 18.48 6.60 -6.25
C VAL A 26 19.49 5.47 -6.11
N VAL A 27 19.79 5.04 -4.87
CA VAL A 27 20.76 3.97 -4.63
C VAL A 27 20.31 2.65 -5.26
N ALA A 28 19.03 2.34 -5.17
CA ALA A 28 18.49 1.12 -5.77
C ALA A 28 18.52 1.22 -7.30
N GLN A 29 18.19 2.37 -7.83
CA GLN A 29 18.20 2.61 -9.27
C GLN A 29 19.60 2.46 -9.82
N GLU A 30 20.60 3.05 -9.15
CA GLU A 30 22.00 2.96 -9.57
C GLU A 30 22.55 1.54 -9.53
N ASN A 31 22.06 0.73 -8.61
CA ASN A 31 22.49 -0.66 -8.45
C ASN A 31 21.62 -1.66 -9.20
N GLY A 32 20.67 -1.18 -10.00
CA GLY A 32 19.83 -2.05 -10.80
C GLY A 32 18.88 -2.93 -9.98
N VAL A 33 18.52 -2.47 -8.77
CA VAL A 33 17.65 -3.25 -7.88
C VAL A 33 16.20 -2.99 -8.22
N GLN A 34 15.44 -4.07 -8.48
CA GLN A 34 14.02 -3.97 -8.78
C GLN A 34 13.27 -5.14 -8.16
N GLY A 35 11.97 -5.03 -8.07
CA GLY A 35 11.14 -6.09 -7.52
C GLY A 35 9.83 -5.57 -6.96
N ARG A 36 9.07 -6.47 -6.34
CA ARG A 36 7.77 -6.18 -5.73
C ARG A 36 7.89 -6.30 -4.22
N VAL A 37 7.61 -5.20 -3.53
CA VAL A 37 7.54 -5.20 -2.06
C VAL A 37 6.07 -5.40 -1.69
N ILE A 38 5.77 -6.40 -0.89
CA ILE A 38 4.41 -6.62 -0.43
C ILE A 38 4.26 -5.97 0.95
N VAL A 39 3.30 -5.06 1.05
CA VAL A 39 3.07 -4.30 2.28
C VAL A 39 1.68 -4.62 2.82
N SER A 40 1.60 -4.97 4.09
CA SER A 40 0.32 -5.14 4.78
C SER A 40 0.02 -3.89 5.61
N PHE A 41 -1.25 -3.62 5.81
CA PHE A 41 -1.70 -2.52 6.65
C PHE A 41 -3.12 -2.82 7.11
N VAL A 42 -3.58 -2.05 8.09
CA VAL A 42 -4.95 -2.15 8.58
C VAL A 42 -5.72 -0.93 8.10
N VAL A 43 -6.89 -1.17 7.50
CA VAL A 43 -7.86 -0.11 7.24
C VAL A 43 -8.75 -0.05 8.45
N GLU A 44 -8.65 1.05 9.20
CA GLU A 44 -9.41 1.24 10.43
C GLU A 44 -10.88 1.52 10.14
N ARG A 45 -11.70 1.54 11.18
CA ARG A 45 -13.13 1.80 11.05
C ARG A 45 -13.44 3.15 10.43
N ASP A 46 -12.55 4.12 10.61
CA ASP A 46 -12.69 5.46 10.01
C ASP A 46 -12.00 5.57 8.64
N GLY A 47 -11.44 4.46 8.14
CA GLY A 47 -10.74 4.43 6.86
C GLY A 47 -9.28 4.79 6.93
N SER A 48 -8.77 5.21 8.08
CA SER A 48 -7.35 5.55 8.21
C SER A 48 -6.48 4.30 8.11
N ILE A 49 -5.22 4.51 7.73
CA ILE A 49 -4.26 3.43 7.50
C ILE A 49 -3.33 3.35 8.71
N THR A 50 -3.24 2.15 9.30
CA THR A 50 -2.38 1.89 10.46
C THR A 50 -1.64 0.57 10.29
N ASP A 51 -0.73 0.29 11.20
CA ASP A 51 -0.01 -0.98 11.29
C ASP A 51 0.62 -1.39 9.96
N VAL A 52 1.34 -0.47 9.35
CA VAL A 52 2.00 -0.70 8.05
C VAL A 52 3.23 -1.57 8.26
N ARG A 53 3.30 -2.70 7.56
CA ARG A 53 4.38 -3.67 7.68
C ARG A 53 4.78 -4.21 6.32
N VAL A 54 6.07 -4.38 6.10
CA VAL A 54 6.58 -5.09 4.93
C VAL A 54 6.50 -6.58 5.23
N VAL A 55 5.70 -7.31 4.45
CA VAL A 55 5.54 -8.75 4.62
C VAL A 55 6.35 -9.54 3.60
N ARG A 56 6.79 -8.90 2.53
CA ARG A 56 7.72 -9.50 1.57
C ARG A 56 8.72 -8.43 1.15
N SER A 57 9.94 -8.57 1.64
CA SER A 57 11.02 -7.63 1.42
C SER A 57 11.75 -7.90 0.09
N VAL A 58 12.30 -6.85 -0.50
CA VAL A 58 13.19 -6.96 -1.66
C VAL A 58 14.55 -6.38 -1.28
N ASP A 59 14.57 -5.16 -0.78
CA ASP A 59 15.79 -4.40 -0.50
C ASP A 59 15.44 -3.31 0.50
N PRO A 60 16.33 -2.99 1.45
CA PRO A 60 16.00 -2.00 2.48
C PRO A 60 15.51 -0.66 1.96
N SER A 61 16.10 -0.14 0.88
CA SER A 61 15.68 1.15 0.33
C SER A 61 14.30 1.06 -0.33
N LEU A 62 14.03 -0.02 -1.06
CA LEU A 62 12.72 -0.25 -1.68
C LEU A 62 11.65 -0.48 -0.61
N ASP A 63 11.98 -1.26 0.42
CA ASP A 63 11.05 -1.53 1.52
C ASP A 63 10.64 -0.26 2.24
N ARG A 64 11.60 0.62 2.49
CA ARG A 64 11.36 1.90 3.17
C ARG A 64 10.45 2.80 2.34
N GLU A 65 10.70 2.89 1.04
CA GLU A 65 9.87 3.70 0.14
C GLU A 65 8.46 3.11 0.02
N ALA A 66 8.34 1.79 -0.09
CA ALA A 66 7.04 1.13 -0.15
C ALA A 66 6.21 1.42 1.09
N SER A 67 6.84 1.35 2.26
CA SER A 67 6.16 1.68 3.52
C SER A 67 5.74 3.14 3.57
N ARG A 68 6.60 4.04 3.09
CA ARG A 68 6.31 5.48 3.06
C ARG A 68 5.08 5.77 2.21
N VAL A 69 5.03 5.22 0.99
CA VAL A 69 3.92 5.53 0.08
C VAL A 69 2.61 4.95 0.59
N VAL A 70 2.65 3.78 1.23
CA VAL A 70 1.44 3.20 1.83
C VAL A 70 0.94 4.09 2.98
N ARG A 71 1.85 4.59 3.82
CA ARG A 71 1.47 5.49 4.91
C ARG A 71 0.89 6.81 4.42
N SER A 72 1.19 7.22 3.19
CA SER A 72 0.72 8.49 2.63
C SER A 72 -0.65 8.38 1.96
N MET A 73 -1.24 7.20 1.92
CA MET A 73 -2.54 7.03 1.27
C MET A 73 -3.64 7.82 1.98
N PRO A 74 -4.63 8.31 1.22
CA PRO A 74 -5.80 8.93 1.83
C PRO A 74 -6.64 7.88 2.55
N ARG A 75 -7.66 8.33 3.28
CA ARG A 75 -8.59 7.42 3.93
C ARG A 75 -9.30 6.57 2.90
N TRP A 76 -9.43 5.30 3.23
CA TRP A 76 -10.18 4.32 2.44
C TRP A 76 -11.63 4.29 2.90
N SER A 77 -12.52 3.76 2.07
CA SER A 77 -13.84 3.32 2.52
C SER A 77 -13.60 2.08 3.37
N PRO A 78 -14.04 2.07 4.63
CA PRO A 78 -13.75 0.94 5.52
C PRO A 78 -14.57 -0.30 5.15
N GLY A 79 -14.10 -1.45 5.61
CA GLY A 79 -14.84 -2.69 5.51
C GLY A 79 -16.08 -2.65 6.38
N LYS A 80 -17.08 -3.50 6.07
CA LYS A 80 -18.31 -3.58 6.83
C LYS A 80 -18.71 -5.01 7.10
N GLN A 81 -19.32 -5.20 8.27
CA GLN A 81 -19.85 -6.46 8.72
C GLN A 81 -21.15 -6.16 9.47
N ASN A 82 -22.27 -6.74 9.02
CA ASN A 82 -23.58 -6.54 9.65
C ASN A 82 -23.93 -5.06 9.78
N GLY A 83 -23.62 -4.26 8.76
CA GLY A 83 -23.94 -2.84 8.74
C GLY A 83 -22.99 -1.94 9.54
N SER A 84 -22.02 -2.52 10.23
CA SER A 84 -21.05 -1.75 11.03
C SER A 84 -19.67 -1.76 10.38
N THR A 85 -18.95 -0.65 10.50
CA THR A 85 -17.57 -0.60 10.01
C THR A 85 -16.68 -1.48 10.88
N VAL A 86 -15.72 -2.14 10.25
CA VAL A 86 -14.77 -3.03 10.93
C VAL A 86 -13.35 -2.74 10.46
N ARG A 87 -12.39 -3.11 11.30
CA ARG A 87 -10.97 -3.07 10.95
C ARG A 87 -10.67 -4.24 10.03
N VAL A 88 -9.97 -4.01 8.94
CA VAL A 88 -9.61 -5.08 8.01
C VAL A 88 -8.14 -4.95 7.63
N LYS A 89 -7.43 -6.08 7.72
CA LYS A 89 -6.06 -6.15 7.23
C LYS A 89 -6.08 -6.32 5.70
N TYR A 90 -5.22 -5.56 5.04
CA TYR A 90 -5.16 -5.54 3.58
C TYR A 90 -3.70 -5.57 3.15
N THR A 91 -3.44 -6.06 1.95
CA THR A 91 -2.07 -6.06 1.41
C THR A 91 -2.06 -5.49 0.00
N VAL A 92 -0.98 -4.80 -0.33
CA VAL A 92 -0.76 -4.28 -1.69
C VAL A 92 0.66 -4.57 -2.12
N PRO A 93 0.89 -4.83 -3.42
CA PRO A 93 2.22 -4.86 -3.97
C PRO A 93 2.64 -3.45 -4.39
N VAL A 94 3.87 -3.07 -4.04
CA VAL A 94 4.48 -1.85 -4.55
C VAL A 94 5.59 -2.30 -5.50
N VAL A 95 5.44 -1.98 -6.78
CA VAL A 95 6.30 -2.51 -7.83
C VAL A 95 7.37 -1.48 -8.20
N PHE A 96 8.63 -1.93 -8.17
CA PHE A 96 9.77 -1.13 -8.60
C PHE A 96 10.38 -1.81 -9.83
N ARG A 97 10.22 -1.16 -10.97
CA ARG A 97 10.71 -1.70 -12.23
C ARG A 97 11.54 -0.66 -12.95
N LEU A 98 12.73 -1.08 -13.38
CA LEU A 98 13.62 -0.22 -14.15
C LEU A 98 13.19 -0.20 -15.61
N GLN A 99 13.39 0.94 -16.22
CA GLN A 99 13.07 1.16 -17.64
C GLN A 99 14.25 0.79 -18.51
#